data_d96b9b2da3c19b28edd19ce990c16d9f
#
_entry.id   d96b9b2da3c19b28edd19ce990c16d9f
#
_cell.length_a   1.000
_cell.length_b   1.000
_cell.length_c   1.000
_cell.angle_alpha   90.00
_cell.angle_beta   90.00
_cell.angle_gamma   90.00
#
_symmetry.space_group_name_H-M   'P 1'
#
loop_
_entity.id
_entity.type
_entity.pdbx_description
1 polymer ?
#
loop_
_entity_poly.entity_id
_entity_poly.type
_entity_poly.pdbx_seq_one_letter_code
_entity_poly.pdbx_strand_id
1 'polypeptide(L)'
;MSVKTIPYVPFKVKDMSLAEWGRKEIELAEAEMPGLMSLREEYKDSQPLKGARIAGCLHMTIQTAVLIETLVALGAEVTWSSCNIFSTQDQAAAAIAAVGIPVYAWKGMNEEEFDWCIEQTLFFGEDRKPLNMILDDGGDLTNLVFDHYPELIAGINGLSEETTTGVHRLYERMQNGTLGIPAINVNDSVTKSKFDNKYGCKESAVDAVRRATDIMLAGKRVVVCGYGDVGKGTAASFRGAGSIVTITEIDPICALQAAMDGFEVKKLESILPVTDIVVTATGNKDIVQSHHFQAMKDKTIVCNIGHFDNEIDMAWLNENYGHTKNEIKAQVDKYTVDGNDIIVLAEGRLVNLGCATGHPSFVMSNSFTNQVLAQIELWNNKEAYENKVYMLPKHLDEKVAKLHLEKIGVELTELRKDQASYIGVQQHGPFKPEYYRY
;
A
#
# COMPACT_ATOMS: atom_id res chain seq x y z
N MET A 1 16.26 29.65 -14.01
CA MET A 1 16.73 28.41 -14.69
C MET A 1 15.55 27.88 -15.49
N SER A 2 15.71 27.50 -16.75
CA SER A 2 14.63 26.93 -17.53
C SER A 2 14.29 25.55 -16.92
N VAL A 3 13.05 25.36 -16.54
CA VAL A 3 12.54 24.05 -16.13
C VAL A 3 12.87 23.06 -17.26
N LYS A 4 13.48 21.94 -16.93
CA LYS A 4 13.74 20.87 -17.91
C LYS A 4 12.40 20.38 -18.41
N THR A 5 11.98 20.81 -19.59
CA THR A 5 10.70 20.41 -20.16
C THR A 5 10.78 18.97 -20.63
N ILE A 6 10.10 18.10 -19.92
CA ILE A 6 9.90 16.70 -20.31
C ILE A 6 8.92 16.69 -21.50
N PRO A 7 9.21 15.99 -22.61
CA PRO A 7 8.30 15.91 -23.75
C PRO A 7 6.92 15.38 -23.33
N TYR A 8 5.85 15.95 -23.85
CA TYR A 8 4.50 15.48 -23.59
C TYR A 8 4.27 14.11 -24.23
N VAL A 9 3.83 13.15 -23.41
CA VAL A 9 3.33 11.85 -23.84
C VAL A 9 1.96 11.69 -23.20
N PRO A 10 0.88 11.43 -23.94
CA PRO A 10 -0.48 11.40 -23.38
C PRO A 10 -0.67 10.25 -22.37
N PHE A 11 -0.06 9.11 -22.59
CA PHE A 11 0.00 7.96 -21.69
C PHE A 11 1.03 6.93 -22.19
N LYS A 12 1.44 6.00 -21.33
CA LYS A 12 2.20 4.82 -21.75
C LYS A 12 1.81 3.61 -20.89
N VAL A 13 1.17 2.64 -21.50
CA VAL A 13 0.69 1.40 -20.87
C VAL A 13 1.12 0.20 -21.72
N LYS A 14 0.98 -1.01 -21.17
CA LYS A 14 1.42 -2.26 -21.81
C LYS A 14 0.68 -2.56 -23.10
N ASP A 15 -0.66 -2.55 -23.04
CA ASP A 15 -1.54 -2.95 -24.12
C ASP A 15 -2.92 -2.34 -23.98
N MET A 16 -3.28 -1.44 -24.88
CA MET A 16 -4.58 -0.75 -24.89
C MET A 16 -5.76 -1.69 -25.19
N SER A 17 -5.53 -2.87 -25.77
CA SER A 17 -6.60 -3.83 -26.04
C SER A 17 -7.22 -4.41 -24.75
N LEU A 18 -6.53 -4.25 -23.60
CA LEU A 18 -7.00 -4.68 -22.28
C LEU A 18 -8.03 -3.73 -21.65
N ALA A 19 -8.28 -2.56 -22.25
CA ALA A 19 -9.09 -1.49 -21.65
C ALA A 19 -10.54 -1.93 -21.35
N GLU A 20 -11.19 -2.68 -22.24
CA GLU A 20 -12.55 -3.17 -22.02
C GLU A 20 -12.62 -4.17 -20.86
N TRP A 21 -11.66 -5.06 -20.74
CA TRP A 21 -11.56 -5.95 -19.58
C TRP A 21 -11.34 -5.17 -18.30
N GLY A 22 -10.39 -4.23 -18.29
CA GLY A 22 -10.13 -3.37 -17.13
C GLY A 22 -11.37 -2.61 -16.69
N ARG A 23 -12.18 -2.09 -17.62
CA ARG A 23 -13.42 -1.38 -17.30
C ARG A 23 -14.41 -2.28 -16.54
N LYS A 24 -14.61 -3.50 -16.97
CA LYS A 24 -15.48 -4.46 -16.30
C LYS A 24 -15.02 -4.79 -14.87
N GLU A 25 -13.71 -4.91 -14.67
CA GLU A 25 -13.16 -5.13 -13.33
C GLU A 25 -13.25 -3.88 -12.45
N ILE A 26 -13.11 -2.67 -13.01
CA ILE A 26 -13.32 -1.42 -12.28
C ILE A 26 -14.78 -1.31 -11.82
N GLU A 27 -15.76 -1.61 -12.67
CA GLU A 27 -17.18 -1.63 -12.29
C GLU A 27 -17.46 -2.64 -11.17
N LEU A 28 -16.82 -3.80 -11.18
CA LEU A 28 -16.90 -4.78 -10.10
C LEU A 28 -16.29 -4.22 -8.79
N ALA A 29 -15.14 -3.55 -8.87
CA ALA A 29 -14.50 -2.94 -7.72
C ALA A 29 -15.32 -1.79 -7.13
N GLU A 30 -15.92 -0.94 -7.97
CA GLU A 30 -16.80 0.15 -7.52
C GLU A 30 -17.95 -0.35 -6.64
N ALA A 31 -18.53 -1.51 -6.97
CA ALA A 31 -19.58 -2.15 -6.17
C ALA A 31 -19.11 -2.51 -4.75
N GLU A 32 -17.81 -2.71 -4.53
CA GLU A 32 -17.18 -3.06 -3.26
C GLU A 32 -16.40 -1.90 -2.61
N MET A 33 -16.46 -0.68 -3.18
CA MET A 33 -15.73 0.50 -2.69
C MET A 33 -16.68 1.63 -2.25
N PRO A 34 -17.53 1.38 -1.24
CA PRO A 34 -18.63 2.30 -0.87
C PRO A 34 -18.14 3.67 -0.40
N GLY A 35 -16.96 3.77 0.21
CA GLY A 35 -16.40 5.04 0.66
C GLY A 35 -16.13 5.99 -0.50
N LEU A 36 -15.46 5.52 -1.55
CA LEU A 36 -15.18 6.33 -2.74
C LEU A 36 -16.46 6.67 -3.52
N MET A 37 -17.36 5.70 -3.68
CA MET A 37 -18.62 5.95 -4.39
C MET A 37 -19.50 6.95 -3.65
N SER A 38 -19.54 6.90 -2.33
CA SER A 38 -20.25 7.88 -1.50
C SER A 38 -19.64 9.28 -1.62
N LEU A 39 -18.31 9.41 -1.69
CA LEU A 39 -17.66 10.71 -1.89
C LEU A 39 -17.96 11.29 -3.30
N ARG A 40 -17.99 10.45 -4.33
CA ARG A 40 -18.41 10.92 -5.68
C ARG A 40 -19.81 11.51 -5.64
N GLU A 41 -20.76 10.85 -4.96
CA GLU A 41 -22.14 11.34 -4.86
C GLU A 41 -22.23 12.60 -3.98
N GLU A 42 -21.56 12.62 -2.82
CA GLU A 42 -21.56 13.77 -1.90
C GLU A 42 -21.00 15.04 -2.52
N TYR A 43 -19.93 14.91 -3.31
CA TYR A 43 -19.18 16.07 -3.84
C TYR A 43 -19.37 16.34 -5.33
N LYS A 44 -20.26 15.63 -6.02
CA LYS A 44 -20.46 15.74 -7.46
C LYS A 44 -20.71 17.18 -7.97
N ASP A 45 -21.45 17.97 -7.20
CA ASP A 45 -21.83 19.33 -7.57
C ASP A 45 -20.80 20.38 -7.11
N SER A 46 -20.16 20.16 -5.98
CA SER A 46 -19.23 21.11 -5.36
C SER A 46 -17.81 21.02 -5.91
N GLN A 47 -17.41 19.86 -6.41
CA GLN A 47 -16.09 19.60 -6.99
C GLN A 47 -14.94 20.19 -6.16
N PRO A 48 -14.71 19.74 -4.91
CA PRO A 48 -13.80 20.35 -3.95
C PRO A 48 -12.34 20.36 -4.40
N LEU A 49 -11.96 19.54 -5.38
CA LEU A 49 -10.60 19.47 -5.95
C LEU A 49 -10.44 20.24 -7.26
N LYS A 50 -11.40 21.10 -7.62
CA LYS A 50 -11.28 21.90 -8.85
C LYS A 50 -10.02 22.77 -8.84
N GLY A 51 -9.19 22.59 -9.89
CA GLY A 51 -7.91 23.27 -10.04
C GLY A 51 -6.71 22.53 -9.41
N ALA A 52 -6.94 21.46 -8.65
CA ALA A 52 -5.88 20.58 -8.21
C ALA A 52 -5.32 19.79 -9.40
N ARG A 53 -3.99 19.75 -9.51
CA ARG A 53 -3.23 18.90 -10.42
C ARG A 53 -2.45 17.90 -9.57
N ILE A 54 -3.03 16.71 -9.43
CA ILE A 54 -2.53 15.66 -8.55
C ILE A 54 -1.62 14.72 -9.34
N ALA A 55 -0.33 14.74 -9.04
CA ALA A 55 0.58 13.70 -9.48
C ALA A 55 0.49 12.52 -8.50
N GLY A 56 0.17 11.34 -9.00
CA GLY A 56 0.07 10.12 -8.20
C GLY A 56 1.16 9.11 -8.52
N CYS A 57 1.75 8.52 -7.48
CA CYS A 57 2.65 7.38 -7.56
C CYS A 57 2.24 6.33 -6.54
N LEU A 58 1.36 5.41 -6.94
CA LEU A 58 0.83 4.34 -6.12
C LEU A 58 0.50 3.15 -7.03
N HIS A 59 0.56 1.93 -6.51
CA HIS A 59 0.31 0.69 -7.26
C HIS A 59 -0.86 0.83 -8.24
N MET A 60 -0.62 0.70 -9.54
CA MET A 60 -1.65 0.87 -10.57
C MET A 60 -2.53 -0.39 -10.67
N THR A 61 -3.39 -0.58 -9.69
CA THR A 61 -4.35 -1.68 -9.59
C THR A 61 -5.76 -1.25 -10.05
N ILE A 62 -6.67 -2.21 -10.12
CA ILE A 62 -8.10 -1.94 -10.38
C ILE A 62 -8.68 -1.00 -9.32
N GLN A 63 -8.33 -1.18 -8.04
CA GLN A 63 -8.80 -0.33 -6.95
C GLN A 63 -8.25 1.10 -7.08
N THR A 64 -7.01 1.23 -7.51
CA THR A 64 -6.38 2.54 -7.79
C THR A 64 -7.07 3.24 -8.96
N ALA A 65 -7.55 2.51 -9.96
CA ALA A 65 -8.35 3.10 -11.03
C ALA A 65 -9.62 3.77 -10.48
N VAL A 66 -10.30 3.15 -9.51
CA VAL A 66 -11.46 3.74 -8.84
C VAL A 66 -11.07 5.01 -8.06
N LEU A 67 -9.92 5.03 -7.39
CA LEU A 67 -9.37 6.22 -6.73
C LEU A 67 -9.13 7.36 -7.72
N ILE A 68 -8.43 7.08 -8.82
CA ILE A 68 -8.13 8.07 -9.88
C ILE A 68 -9.40 8.68 -10.40
N GLU A 69 -10.37 7.88 -10.81
CA GLU A 69 -11.66 8.37 -11.33
C GLU A 69 -12.46 9.14 -10.27
N THR A 70 -12.32 8.79 -8.98
CA THR A 70 -12.93 9.55 -7.89
C THR A 70 -12.31 10.94 -7.78
N LEU A 71 -10.98 11.06 -7.79
CA LEU A 71 -10.29 12.36 -7.76
C LEU A 71 -10.69 13.25 -8.95
N VAL A 72 -10.79 12.66 -10.14
CA VAL A 72 -11.26 13.37 -11.36
C VAL A 72 -12.73 13.79 -11.23
N ALA A 73 -13.61 12.93 -10.73
CA ALA A 73 -15.02 13.27 -10.49
C ALA A 73 -15.19 14.42 -9.50
N LEU A 74 -14.26 14.57 -8.55
CA LEU A 74 -14.21 15.68 -7.60
C LEU A 74 -13.55 16.96 -8.14
N GLY A 75 -13.15 16.97 -9.41
CA GLY A 75 -12.67 18.15 -10.13
C GLY A 75 -11.15 18.25 -10.31
N ALA A 76 -10.38 17.27 -9.89
CA ALA A 76 -8.92 17.26 -10.08
C ALA A 76 -8.52 16.91 -11.52
N GLU A 77 -7.41 17.47 -11.99
CA GLU A 77 -6.60 16.89 -13.04
C GLU A 77 -5.64 15.87 -12.41
N VAL A 78 -5.50 14.70 -13.00
CA VAL A 78 -4.70 13.60 -12.42
C VAL A 78 -3.73 13.04 -13.46
N THR A 79 -2.50 12.79 -13.04
CA THR A 79 -1.50 11.96 -13.75
C THR A 79 -1.05 10.84 -12.83
N TRP A 80 -0.72 9.66 -13.35
CA TRP A 80 -0.44 8.51 -12.51
C TRP A 80 0.70 7.64 -12.99
N SER A 81 1.53 7.16 -12.03
CA SER A 81 2.50 6.07 -12.22
C SER A 81 2.34 5.03 -11.12
N SER A 82 2.96 3.87 -11.31
CA SER A 82 3.02 2.86 -10.23
C SER A 82 4.26 3.09 -9.35
N CYS A 83 4.15 2.78 -8.07
CA CYS A 83 5.26 2.82 -7.10
C CYS A 83 6.05 1.50 -7.03
N ASN A 84 5.80 0.55 -7.93
CA ASN A 84 6.51 -0.73 -7.97
C ASN A 84 6.47 -1.33 -9.39
N ILE A 85 7.61 -1.91 -9.82
CA ILE A 85 7.78 -2.42 -11.20
C ILE A 85 6.93 -3.65 -11.54
N PHE A 86 6.40 -4.38 -10.54
CA PHE A 86 5.61 -5.61 -10.75
C PHE A 86 4.15 -5.52 -10.30
N SER A 87 3.72 -4.39 -9.69
CA SER A 87 2.39 -4.29 -9.08
C SER A 87 1.29 -3.81 -10.02
N THR A 88 1.64 -3.29 -11.20
CA THR A 88 0.63 -2.82 -12.16
C THR A 88 -0.25 -3.97 -12.66
N GLN A 89 -1.56 -3.74 -12.65
CA GLN A 89 -2.52 -4.51 -13.42
C GLN A 89 -2.71 -3.82 -14.77
N ASP A 90 -2.16 -4.40 -15.84
CA ASP A 90 -2.08 -3.77 -17.16
C ASP A 90 -3.46 -3.38 -17.72
N GLN A 91 -4.51 -4.17 -17.41
CA GLN A 91 -5.89 -3.84 -17.78
C GLN A 91 -6.43 -2.62 -17.04
N ALA A 92 -6.01 -2.38 -15.80
CA ALA A 92 -6.40 -1.17 -15.05
C ALA A 92 -5.77 0.07 -15.69
N ALA A 93 -4.48 0.03 -15.97
CA ALA A 93 -3.76 1.12 -16.63
C ALA A 93 -4.37 1.42 -18.01
N ALA A 94 -4.67 0.40 -18.81
CA ALA A 94 -5.29 0.55 -20.11
C ALA A 94 -6.70 1.19 -20.03
N ALA A 95 -7.52 0.78 -19.05
CA ALA A 95 -8.87 1.33 -18.86
C ALA A 95 -8.84 2.82 -18.50
N ILE A 96 -7.92 3.25 -17.65
CA ILE A 96 -7.76 4.65 -17.25
C ILE A 96 -7.20 5.49 -18.41
N ALA A 97 -6.22 4.98 -19.14
CA ALA A 97 -5.71 5.64 -20.34
C ALA A 97 -6.81 5.81 -21.42
N ALA A 98 -7.69 4.81 -21.58
CA ALA A 98 -8.78 4.86 -22.57
C ALA A 98 -9.83 5.93 -22.29
N VAL A 99 -10.00 6.38 -21.04
CA VAL A 99 -10.89 7.50 -20.70
C VAL A 99 -10.15 8.84 -20.69
N GLY A 100 -8.90 8.89 -21.18
CA GLY A 100 -8.13 10.11 -21.40
C GLY A 100 -7.38 10.63 -20.17
N ILE A 101 -7.24 9.83 -19.12
CA ILE A 101 -6.44 10.19 -17.95
C ILE A 101 -5.00 9.70 -18.17
N PRO A 102 -3.98 10.58 -18.07
CA PRO A 102 -2.58 10.20 -18.27
C PRO A 102 -2.10 9.17 -17.23
N VAL A 103 -1.74 7.98 -17.71
CA VAL A 103 -1.15 6.89 -16.91
C VAL A 103 0.13 6.42 -17.57
N TYR A 104 1.16 6.24 -16.75
CA TYR A 104 2.48 5.76 -17.16
C TYR A 104 2.85 4.56 -16.28
N ALA A 105 2.38 3.36 -16.64
CA ALA A 105 2.60 2.16 -15.84
C ALA A 105 2.35 0.87 -16.64
N TRP A 106 3.19 -0.14 -16.42
CA TRP A 106 2.96 -1.52 -16.89
C TRP A 106 3.71 -2.52 -16.00
N LYS A 107 3.22 -3.74 -15.97
CA LYS A 107 3.88 -4.81 -15.21
C LYS A 107 5.18 -5.24 -15.87
N GLY A 108 6.26 -5.29 -15.09
CA GLY A 108 7.58 -5.70 -15.57
C GLY A 108 8.41 -4.57 -16.18
N MET A 109 8.22 -3.32 -15.73
CA MET A 109 9.14 -2.22 -16.01
C MET A 109 10.54 -2.55 -15.48
N ASN A 110 11.58 -2.07 -16.16
CA ASN A 110 12.90 -1.96 -15.57
C ASN A 110 13.02 -0.64 -14.77
N GLU A 111 14.14 -0.43 -14.07
CA GLU A 111 14.35 0.74 -13.23
C GLU A 111 14.33 2.06 -14.01
N GLU A 112 14.95 2.11 -15.19
CA GLU A 112 14.97 3.31 -16.04
C GLU A 112 13.54 3.66 -16.54
N GLU A 113 12.76 2.65 -16.88
CA GLU A 113 11.35 2.82 -17.28
C GLU A 113 10.49 3.29 -16.10
N PHE A 114 10.75 2.77 -14.91
CA PHE A 114 10.08 3.15 -13.67
C PHE A 114 10.32 4.64 -13.35
N ASP A 115 11.58 5.06 -13.33
CA ASP A 115 11.96 6.46 -13.08
C ASP A 115 11.34 7.39 -14.13
N TRP A 116 11.40 7.01 -15.41
CA TRP A 116 10.77 7.75 -16.49
C TRP A 116 9.25 7.89 -16.28
N CYS A 117 8.56 6.85 -15.83
CA CYS A 117 7.12 6.88 -15.57
C CYS A 117 6.75 7.88 -14.47
N ILE A 118 7.50 7.89 -13.36
CA ILE A 118 7.28 8.85 -12.28
C ILE A 118 7.53 10.27 -12.77
N GLU A 119 8.60 10.48 -13.54
CA GLU A 119 8.95 11.79 -14.08
C GLU A 119 7.85 12.36 -15.00
N GLN A 120 7.16 11.51 -15.78
CA GLN A 120 6.05 11.93 -16.63
C GLN A 120 4.87 12.51 -15.86
N THR A 121 4.67 12.13 -14.60
CA THR A 121 3.54 12.62 -13.78
C THR A 121 3.67 14.09 -13.35
N LEU A 122 4.86 14.66 -13.43
CA LEU A 122 5.14 16.00 -12.89
C LEU A 122 4.47 17.16 -13.66
N PHE A 123 4.09 16.93 -14.92
CA PHE A 123 3.60 17.99 -15.78
C PHE A 123 2.34 17.58 -16.57
N PHE A 124 1.34 18.44 -16.56
CA PHE A 124 -0.01 18.19 -17.06
C PHE A 124 -0.23 18.85 -18.43
N GLY A 125 -0.91 18.13 -19.32
CA GLY A 125 -1.32 18.60 -20.64
C GLY A 125 -0.18 18.97 -21.58
N GLU A 126 -0.52 19.43 -22.77
CA GLU A 126 0.43 19.89 -23.78
C GLU A 126 1.19 21.17 -23.36
N ASP A 127 0.53 22.03 -22.57
CA ASP A 127 1.10 23.26 -22.02
C ASP A 127 2.01 23.01 -20.80
N ARG A 128 2.20 21.74 -20.40
CA ARG A 128 3.13 21.27 -19.37
C ARG A 128 3.01 22.03 -18.05
N LYS A 129 1.80 22.27 -17.57
CA LYS A 129 1.56 22.86 -16.25
C LYS A 129 2.11 21.95 -15.16
N PRO A 130 2.88 22.48 -14.19
CA PRO A 130 3.42 21.65 -13.12
C PRO A 130 2.32 21.16 -12.17
N LEU A 131 2.60 20.04 -11.50
CA LEU A 131 1.77 19.53 -10.40
C LEU A 131 1.61 20.61 -9.30
N ASN A 132 0.53 20.50 -8.51
CA ASN A 132 0.35 21.33 -7.33
C ASN A 132 -0.14 20.51 -6.10
N MET A 133 -0.31 19.20 -6.28
CA MET A 133 -0.58 18.23 -5.21
C MET A 133 0.16 16.93 -5.51
N ILE A 134 0.55 16.20 -4.45
CA ILE A 134 1.18 14.87 -4.53
C ILE A 134 0.33 13.86 -3.78
N LEU A 135 0.16 12.66 -4.37
CA LEU A 135 -0.32 11.46 -3.71
C LEU A 135 0.72 10.36 -3.93
N ASP A 136 1.40 9.92 -2.86
CA ASP A 136 2.56 9.03 -2.96
C ASP A 136 2.39 7.77 -2.12
N ASP A 137 3.11 6.72 -2.50
CA ASP A 137 3.18 5.45 -1.80
C ASP A 137 4.64 4.96 -1.79
N GLY A 138 5.31 5.20 -0.67
CA GLY A 138 6.72 4.87 -0.45
C GLY A 138 7.68 6.04 -0.65
N GLY A 139 7.22 7.17 -1.20
CA GLY A 139 7.96 8.42 -1.25
C GLY A 139 8.88 8.59 -2.47
N ASP A 140 8.75 7.76 -3.52
CA ASP A 140 9.62 7.87 -4.69
C ASP A 140 9.31 9.12 -5.53
N LEU A 141 8.04 9.43 -5.77
CA LEU A 141 7.64 10.69 -6.41
C LEU A 141 8.04 11.91 -5.57
N THR A 142 7.82 11.84 -4.27
CA THR A 142 8.21 12.91 -3.34
C THR A 142 9.71 13.16 -3.40
N ASN A 143 10.53 12.10 -3.32
CA ASN A 143 11.98 12.24 -3.40
C ASN A 143 12.43 12.78 -4.77
N LEU A 144 11.83 12.30 -5.87
CA LEU A 144 12.13 12.83 -7.20
C LEU A 144 11.88 14.35 -7.26
N VAL A 145 10.75 14.83 -6.75
CA VAL A 145 10.43 16.27 -6.72
C VAL A 145 11.43 17.04 -5.86
N PHE A 146 11.68 16.59 -4.63
CA PHE A 146 12.52 17.33 -3.69
C PHE A 146 14.01 17.34 -4.09
N ASP A 147 14.50 16.27 -4.67
CA ASP A 147 15.93 16.10 -4.94
C ASP A 147 16.31 16.54 -6.38
N HIS A 148 15.38 16.45 -7.35
CA HIS A 148 15.66 16.73 -8.76
C HIS A 148 14.85 17.88 -9.35
N TYR A 149 13.71 18.27 -8.76
CA TYR A 149 12.82 19.36 -9.22
C TYR A 149 12.43 20.31 -8.08
N PRO A 150 13.38 20.79 -7.25
CA PRO A 150 13.08 21.60 -6.08
C PRO A 150 12.35 22.92 -6.42
N GLU A 151 12.45 23.42 -7.64
CA GLU A 151 11.72 24.59 -8.09
C GLU A 151 10.20 24.41 -8.14
N LEU A 152 9.71 23.16 -8.18
CA LEU A 152 8.28 22.87 -8.17
C LEU A 152 7.66 22.97 -6.78
N ILE A 153 8.47 22.80 -5.72
CA ILE A 153 8.01 22.73 -4.32
C ILE A 153 7.14 23.94 -3.93
N ALA A 154 7.55 25.14 -4.34
CA ALA A 154 6.80 26.36 -4.02
C ALA A 154 5.38 26.40 -4.56
N GLY A 155 5.10 25.63 -5.63
CA GLY A 155 3.77 25.53 -6.25
C GLY A 155 2.90 24.41 -5.67
N ILE A 156 3.45 23.55 -4.79
CA ILE A 156 2.74 22.40 -4.25
C ILE A 156 2.03 22.79 -2.95
N ASN A 157 0.74 22.50 -2.86
CA ASN A 157 -0.09 22.81 -1.69
C ASN A 157 0.03 21.77 -0.58
N GLY A 158 0.36 20.54 -0.93
CA GLY A 158 0.56 19.47 0.05
C GLY A 158 0.70 18.10 -0.59
N LEU A 159 1.01 17.12 0.23
CA LEU A 159 1.10 15.73 -0.15
C LEU A 159 0.39 14.80 0.84
N SER A 160 -0.10 13.68 0.36
CA SER A 160 -0.55 12.56 1.19
C SER A 160 0.26 11.30 0.91
N GLU A 161 0.62 10.57 1.97
CA GLU A 161 1.47 9.38 1.90
C GLU A 161 0.73 8.15 2.40
N GLU A 162 0.77 7.08 1.60
CA GLU A 162 0.00 5.84 1.82
C GLU A 162 0.66 4.87 2.80
N THR A 163 2.00 4.78 2.80
CA THR A 163 2.68 3.65 3.45
C THR A 163 3.76 4.05 4.46
N THR A 164 4.03 3.15 5.40
CA THR A 164 4.98 3.35 6.51
C THR A 164 6.33 3.86 6.04
N THR A 165 6.85 3.35 4.93
CA THR A 165 8.18 3.74 4.46
C THR A 165 8.25 5.17 3.97
N GLY A 166 7.26 5.61 3.19
CA GLY A 166 7.16 7.00 2.74
C GLY A 166 6.98 7.94 3.94
N VAL A 167 6.12 7.55 4.88
CA VAL A 167 5.95 8.30 6.15
C VAL A 167 7.27 8.45 6.91
N HIS A 168 8.09 7.40 6.99
CA HIS A 168 9.39 7.48 7.64
C HIS A 168 10.31 8.50 6.95
N ARG A 169 10.37 8.49 5.62
CA ARG A 169 11.11 9.48 4.81
C ARG A 169 10.60 10.91 5.04
N LEU A 170 9.28 11.10 5.18
CA LEU A 170 8.70 12.42 5.48
C LEU A 170 9.10 12.93 6.87
N TYR A 171 9.07 12.09 7.89
CA TYR A 171 9.53 12.46 9.23
C TYR A 171 11.02 12.78 9.25
N GLU A 172 11.85 12.05 8.52
CA GLU A 172 13.27 12.35 8.36
C GLU A 172 13.48 13.73 7.71
N ARG A 173 12.78 14.05 6.61
CA ARG A 173 12.81 15.38 5.98
C ARG A 173 12.33 16.48 6.93
N MET A 174 11.29 16.21 7.71
CA MET A 174 10.79 17.17 8.71
C MET A 174 11.84 17.44 9.80
N GLN A 175 12.48 16.41 10.35
CA GLN A 175 13.53 16.54 11.36
C GLN A 175 14.76 17.29 10.82
N ASN A 176 15.10 17.09 9.57
CA ASN A 176 16.23 17.74 8.89
C ASN A 176 15.87 19.15 8.36
N GLY A 177 14.62 19.61 8.53
CA GLY A 177 14.15 20.91 8.05
C GLY A 177 14.07 21.02 6.51
N THR A 178 13.99 19.89 5.81
CA THR A 178 13.94 19.81 4.34
C THR A 178 12.54 19.49 3.79
N LEU A 179 11.55 19.31 4.65
CA LEU A 179 10.15 19.15 4.25
C LEU A 179 9.55 20.52 3.92
N GLY A 180 9.49 20.88 2.66
CA GLY A 180 9.09 22.20 2.17
C GLY A 180 7.58 22.42 2.00
N ILE A 181 6.75 21.41 2.28
CA ILE A 181 5.28 21.41 2.10
C ILE A 181 4.60 20.67 3.26
N PRO A 182 3.31 20.93 3.55
CA PRO A 182 2.56 20.13 4.49
C PRO A 182 2.31 18.71 3.94
N ALA A 183 2.33 17.72 4.82
CA ALA A 183 2.10 16.33 4.48
C ALA A 183 1.07 15.69 5.41
N ILE A 184 0.13 14.92 4.88
CA ILE A 184 -0.75 14.05 5.67
C ILE A 184 -0.26 12.60 5.57
N ASN A 185 0.06 12.04 6.73
CA ASN A 185 0.34 10.63 6.93
C ASN A 185 -0.99 9.87 6.95
N VAL A 186 -1.35 9.31 5.80
CA VAL A 186 -2.55 8.47 5.67
C VAL A 186 -2.33 7.08 6.26
N ASN A 187 -1.10 6.56 6.18
CA ASN A 187 -0.80 5.22 6.69
C ASN A 187 -1.24 5.01 8.14
N ASP A 188 -1.05 6.01 9.00
CA ASP A 188 -1.34 5.90 10.43
C ASP A 188 -2.76 6.38 10.81
N SER A 189 -3.59 6.78 9.84
CA SER A 189 -5.04 6.89 10.05
C SER A 189 -5.57 5.54 10.54
N VAL A 190 -6.47 5.54 11.53
CA VAL A 190 -6.94 4.28 12.13
C VAL A 190 -7.68 3.43 11.10
N THR A 191 -8.53 4.06 10.29
CA THR A 191 -9.28 3.39 9.21
C THR A 191 -8.39 2.93 8.04
N LYS A 192 -7.10 3.32 8.01
CA LYS A 192 -6.11 2.75 7.11
C LYS A 192 -5.29 1.66 7.81
N SER A 193 -4.51 2.00 8.84
CA SER A 193 -3.54 1.09 9.45
C SER A 193 -4.18 -0.16 10.08
N LYS A 194 -5.33 -0.01 10.73
CA LYS A 194 -6.04 -1.13 11.38
C LYS A 194 -6.90 -1.95 10.42
N PHE A 195 -7.09 -1.47 9.18
CA PHE A 195 -7.89 -2.15 8.15
C PHE A 195 -7.01 -2.67 7.01
N ASP A 196 -6.34 -1.81 6.27
CA ASP A 196 -5.45 -2.16 5.17
C ASP A 196 -4.32 -3.09 5.64
N ASN A 197 -3.49 -2.61 6.56
CA ASN A 197 -2.32 -3.36 7.00
C ASN A 197 -2.69 -4.70 7.67
N LYS A 198 -3.83 -4.77 8.36
CA LYS A 198 -4.28 -5.97 9.06
C LYS A 198 -5.19 -6.84 8.20
N TYR A 199 -6.35 -6.33 7.78
CA TYR A 199 -7.34 -7.12 7.05
C TYR A 199 -6.95 -7.31 5.59
N GLY A 200 -6.30 -6.33 4.96
CA GLY A 200 -5.76 -6.47 3.61
C GLY A 200 -4.73 -7.59 3.53
N CYS A 201 -3.76 -7.60 4.43
CA CYS A 201 -2.76 -8.67 4.49
C CYS A 201 -3.38 -10.02 4.92
N LYS A 202 -4.43 -10.00 5.75
CA LYS A 202 -5.18 -11.21 6.12
C LYS A 202 -5.78 -11.90 4.89
N GLU A 203 -6.35 -11.15 3.96
CA GLU A 203 -6.91 -11.70 2.72
C GLU A 203 -5.81 -12.05 1.71
N SER A 204 -4.90 -11.13 1.44
CA SER A 204 -3.98 -11.19 0.30
C SER A 204 -2.76 -12.09 0.48
N ALA A 205 -2.26 -12.29 1.71
CA ALA A 205 -1.07 -13.12 1.95
C ALA A 205 -1.31 -14.59 1.59
N VAL A 206 -2.40 -15.16 2.08
CA VAL A 206 -2.79 -16.55 1.81
C VAL A 206 -3.22 -16.73 0.36
N ASP A 207 -3.92 -15.76 -0.23
CA ASP A 207 -4.31 -15.77 -1.64
C ASP A 207 -3.05 -15.87 -2.53
N ALA A 208 -2.04 -15.04 -2.27
CA ALA A 208 -0.80 -15.05 -3.02
C ALA A 208 -0.05 -16.39 -2.93
N VAL A 209 0.11 -16.93 -1.74
CA VAL A 209 0.79 -18.22 -1.55
C VAL A 209 0.04 -19.36 -2.26
N ARG A 210 -1.29 -19.36 -2.19
CA ARG A 210 -2.11 -20.36 -2.89
C ARG A 210 -1.98 -20.24 -4.41
N ARG A 211 -2.12 -19.05 -4.97
CA ARG A 211 -1.98 -18.83 -6.43
C ARG A 211 -0.58 -19.17 -6.92
N ALA A 212 0.46 -18.83 -6.14
CA ALA A 212 1.83 -19.12 -6.50
C ALA A 212 2.13 -20.62 -6.51
N THR A 213 1.61 -21.39 -5.57
CA THR A 213 2.12 -22.73 -5.27
C THR A 213 1.09 -23.84 -5.30
N ASP A 214 -0.21 -23.53 -5.30
CA ASP A 214 -1.34 -24.49 -5.22
C ASP A 214 -1.25 -25.46 -4.02
N ILE A 215 -0.46 -25.14 -2.99
CA ILE A 215 -0.28 -26.02 -1.84
C ILE A 215 -1.47 -25.98 -0.90
N MET A 216 -1.73 -27.10 -0.24
CA MET A 216 -2.63 -27.17 0.90
C MET A 216 -1.96 -26.54 2.12
N LEU A 217 -2.60 -25.53 2.72
CA LEU A 217 -2.06 -24.82 3.87
C LEU A 217 -2.34 -25.54 5.20
N ALA A 218 -3.42 -26.31 5.27
CA ALA A 218 -3.77 -27.07 6.47
C ALA A 218 -2.64 -28.03 6.86
N GLY A 219 -2.23 -27.98 8.13
CA GLY A 219 -1.14 -28.78 8.67
C GLY A 219 0.26 -28.28 8.36
N LYS A 220 0.44 -27.24 7.53
CA LYS A 220 1.74 -26.63 7.28
C LYS A 220 2.25 -25.85 8.48
N ARG A 221 3.54 -25.94 8.76
CA ARG A 221 4.23 -25.12 9.76
C ARG A 221 4.66 -23.81 9.10
N VAL A 222 4.08 -22.71 9.56
CA VAL A 222 4.32 -21.37 9.02
C VAL A 222 4.98 -20.51 10.08
N VAL A 223 6.06 -19.85 9.75
CA VAL A 223 6.60 -18.77 10.58
C VAL A 223 6.27 -17.43 9.96
N VAL A 224 5.72 -16.53 10.77
CA VAL A 224 5.51 -15.13 10.42
C VAL A 224 6.49 -14.30 11.23
N CYS A 225 7.38 -13.59 10.54
CA CYS A 225 8.36 -12.71 11.15
C CYS A 225 7.76 -11.31 11.30
N GLY A 226 7.51 -10.91 12.55
CA GLY A 226 6.84 -9.67 12.94
C GLY A 226 5.37 -9.89 13.35
N TYR A 227 4.92 -9.13 14.37
CA TYR A 227 3.53 -9.17 14.88
C TYR A 227 2.94 -7.76 15.06
N GLY A 228 3.31 -6.83 14.16
CA GLY A 228 2.59 -5.58 13.91
C GLY A 228 1.25 -5.85 13.20
N ASP A 229 0.60 -4.83 12.67
CA ASP A 229 -0.71 -5.00 12.02
C ASP A 229 -0.65 -5.98 10.83
N VAL A 230 0.38 -5.90 9.99
CA VAL A 230 0.62 -6.83 8.88
C VAL A 230 0.82 -8.27 9.38
N GLY A 231 1.69 -8.46 10.35
CA GLY A 231 1.96 -9.79 10.93
C GLY A 231 0.74 -10.41 11.60
N LYS A 232 -0.06 -9.61 12.33
CA LYS A 232 -1.33 -10.04 12.96
C LYS A 232 -2.32 -10.55 11.93
N GLY A 233 -2.52 -9.79 10.85
CA GLY A 233 -3.41 -10.19 9.76
C GLY A 233 -2.95 -11.48 9.09
N THR A 234 -1.69 -11.52 8.70
CA THR A 234 -1.05 -12.68 8.04
C THR A 234 -1.12 -13.94 8.91
N ALA A 235 -0.74 -13.85 10.18
CA ALA A 235 -0.77 -14.98 11.12
C ALA A 235 -2.21 -15.51 11.32
N ALA A 236 -3.18 -14.61 11.49
CA ALA A 236 -4.58 -14.99 11.62
C ALA A 236 -5.12 -15.71 10.38
N SER A 237 -4.70 -15.28 9.18
CA SER A 237 -5.10 -15.88 7.91
C SER A 237 -4.56 -17.32 7.76
N PHE A 238 -3.25 -17.51 7.96
CA PHE A 238 -2.65 -18.85 7.89
C PHE A 238 -3.24 -19.78 8.93
N ARG A 239 -3.45 -19.32 10.18
CA ARG A 239 -4.11 -20.11 11.23
C ARG A 239 -5.56 -20.45 10.82
N GLY A 240 -6.30 -19.48 10.27
CA GLY A 240 -7.66 -19.71 9.75
C GLY A 240 -7.71 -20.73 8.61
N ALA A 241 -6.63 -20.86 7.83
CA ALA A 241 -6.48 -21.86 6.80
C ALA A 241 -6.02 -23.24 7.35
N GLY A 242 -5.86 -23.38 8.66
CA GLY A 242 -5.48 -24.63 9.33
C GLY A 242 -3.97 -24.85 9.45
N SER A 243 -3.14 -23.82 9.21
CA SER A 243 -1.70 -23.90 9.43
C SER A 243 -1.33 -23.84 10.92
N ILE A 244 -0.18 -24.42 11.28
CA ILE A 244 0.45 -24.29 12.59
C ILE A 244 1.39 -23.08 12.51
N VAL A 245 0.98 -21.97 13.13
CA VAL A 245 1.68 -20.69 12.98
C VAL A 245 2.54 -20.40 14.20
N THR A 246 3.80 -20.04 13.97
CA THR A 246 4.74 -19.52 14.96
C THR A 246 5.14 -18.09 14.57
N ILE A 247 5.35 -17.24 15.58
CA ILE A 247 5.71 -15.83 15.38
C ILE A 247 7.18 -15.61 15.80
N THR A 248 7.88 -14.74 15.10
CA THR A 248 9.12 -14.13 15.60
C THR A 248 8.87 -12.64 15.84
N GLU A 249 9.37 -12.10 16.95
CA GLU A 249 9.12 -10.69 17.30
C GLU A 249 10.24 -10.16 18.22
N ILE A 250 10.53 -8.86 18.05
CA ILE A 250 11.51 -8.13 18.86
C ILE A 250 10.85 -7.22 19.90
N ASP A 251 9.64 -6.73 19.63
CA ASP A 251 8.88 -5.89 20.56
C ASP A 251 8.21 -6.78 21.61
N PRO A 252 8.53 -6.60 22.91
CA PRO A 252 7.97 -7.42 23.97
C PRO A 252 6.44 -7.26 24.11
N ILE A 253 5.87 -6.11 23.72
CA ILE A 253 4.42 -5.90 23.75
C ILE A 253 3.75 -6.72 22.63
N CYS A 254 4.27 -6.63 21.40
CA CYS A 254 3.76 -7.42 20.29
C CYS A 254 3.96 -8.92 20.50
N ALA A 255 5.10 -9.33 21.08
CA ALA A 255 5.35 -10.73 21.44
C ALA A 255 4.36 -11.24 22.49
N LEU A 256 4.07 -10.43 23.51
CA LEU A 256 3.05 -10.76 24.52
C LEU A 256 1.65 -10.87 23.91
N GLN A 257 1.29 -9.96 23.01
CA GLN A 257 0.02 -10.03 22.28
C GLN A 257 -0.07 -11.32 21.45
N ALA A 258 0.99 -11.68 20.72
CA ALA A 258 1.03 -12.92 19.95
C ALA A 258 0.80 -14.15 20.84
N ALA A 259 1.44 -14.19 22.00
CA ALA A 259 1.25 -15.29 22.98
C ALA A 259 -0.18 -15.32 23.53
N MET A 260 -0.80 -14.17 23.84
CA MET A 260 -2.19 -14.09 24.30
C MET A 260 -3.18 -14.48 23.20
N ASP A 261 -2.86 -14.21 21.94
CA ASP A 261 -3.63 -14.63 20.77
C ASP A 261 -3.47 -16.13 20.46
N GLY A 262 -2.66 -16.86 21.27
CA GLY A 262 -2.47 -18.31 21.19
C GLY A 262 -1.44 -18.75 20.14
N PHE A 263 -0.50 -17.89 19.76
CA PHE A 263 0.63 -18.26 18.94
C PHE A 263 1.86 -18.62 19.78
N GLU A 264 2.65 -19.56 19.31
CA GLU A 264 3.99 -19.77 19.82
C GLU A 264 4.91 -18.66 19.33
N VAL A 265 5.74 -18.08 20.21
CA VAL A 265 6.73 -17.05 19.85
C VAL A 265 8.13 -17.63 20.05
N LYS A 266 8.93 -17.67 18.99
CA LYS A 266 10.27 -18.28 18.97
C LYS A 266 11.25 -17.42 18.17
N LYS A 267 12.53 -17.72 18.30
CA LYS A 267 13.56 -17.22 17.37
C LYS A 267 13.49 -18.01 16.07
N LEU A 268 13.76 -17.33 14.94
CA LEU A 268 13.68 -17.92 13.60
C LEU A 268 14.58 -19.16 13.49
N GLU A 269 15.81 -19.07 13.95
CA GLU A 269 16.80 -20.14 13.87
C GLU A 269 16.33 -21.45 14.55
N SER A 270 15.53 -21.33 15.60
CA SER A 270 15.08 -22.51 16.36
C SER A 270 13.98 -23.32 15.67
N ILE A 271 13.29 -22.74 14.67
CA ILE A 271 12.11 -23.35 14.05
C ILE A 271 12.28 -23.63 12.55
N LEU A 272 13.26 -23.02 11.88
CA LEU A 272 13.50 -23.22 10.44
C LEU A 272 13.61 -24.69 10.01
N PRO A 273 14.29 -25.58 10.73
CA PRO A 273 14.42 -26.99 10.32
C PRO A 273 13.10 -27.75 10.16
N VAL A 274 12.01 -27.24 10.72
CA VAL A 274 10.67 -27.85 10.64
C VAL A 274 9.66 -26.97 9.92
N THR A 275 10.04 -25.77 9.47
CA THR A 275 9.15 -24.78 8.83
C THR A 275 8.91 -25.11 7.38
N ASP A 276 7.65 -25.06 6.94
CA ASP A 276 7.25 -25.21 5.55
C ASP A 276 7.20 -23.87 4.80
N ILE A 277 6.78 -22.80 5.48
CA ILE A 277 6.60 -21.49 4.89
C ILE A 277 7.16 -20.41 5.82
N VAL A 278 8.01 -19.55 5.29
CA VAL A 278 8.54 -18.36 5.95
C VAL A 278 7.90 -17.12 5.31
N VAL A 279 7.28 -16.28 6.13
CA VAL A 279 6.68 -15.01 5.68
C VAL A 279 7.29 -13.87 6.49
N THR A 280 7.97 -12.94 5.84
CA THR A 280 8.50 -11.73 6.50
C THR A 280 7.48 -10.60 6.45
N ALA A 281 7.34 -9.86 7.55
CA ALA A 281 6.32 -8.82 7.76
C ALA A 281 6.79 -7.76 8.78
N THR A 282 8.09 -7.42 8.78
CA THR A 282 8.71 -6.60 9.83
C THR A 282 8.89 -5.14 9.43
N GLY A 283 8.92 -4.83 8.12
CA GLY A 283 9.31 -3.51 7.60
C GLY A 283 10.77 -3.15 7.88
N ASN A 284 11.60 -4.14 8.24
CA ASN A 284 13.02 -3.99 8.51
C ASN A 284 13.84 -4.61 7.35
N LYS A 285 15.10 -4.87 7.55
CA LYS A 285 15.99 -5.50 6.56
C LYS A 285 16.66 -6.74 7.11
N ASP A 286 17.13 -7.61 6.21
CA ASP A 286 17.97 -8.78 6.52
C ASP A 286 17.37 -9.70 7.61
N ILE A 287 16.07 -9.95 7.53
CA ILE A 287 15.37 -10.87 8.44
C ILE A 287 15.68 -12.31 8.08
N VAL A 288 15.70 -12.63 6.79
CA VAL A 288 16.15 -13.94 6.28
C VAL A 288 17.52 -13.74 5.63
N GLN A 289 18.55 -14.22 6.31
CA GLN A 289 19.97 -14.12 5.92
C GLN A 289 20.53 -15.47 5.45
N SER A 290 21.79 -15.48 5.05
CA SER A 290 22.52 -16.65 4.55
C SER A 290 22.35 -17.91 5.42
N HIS A 291 22.62 -17.79 6.71
CA HIS A 291 22.53 -18.91 7.65
C HIS A 291 21.08 -19.43 7.85
N HIS A 292 20.10 -18.58 7.60
CA HIS A 292 18.69 -18.99 7.63
C HIS A 292 18.36 -19.84 6.40
N PHE A 293 18.77 -19.45 5.19
CA PHE A 293 18.58 -20.25 3.98
C PHE A 293 19.24 -21.64 4.11
N GLN A 294 20.45 -21.70 4.67
CA GLN A 294 21.17 -22.96 4.91
C GLN A 294 20.50 -23.86 5.96
N ALA A 295 19.75 -23.29 6.91
CA ALA A 295 19.01 -24.02 7.94
C ALA A 295 17.61 -24.48 7.51
N MET A 296 17.11 -24.01 6.36
CA MET A 296 15.80 -24.40 5.86
C MET A 296 15.78 -25.85 5.38
N LYS A 297 14.68 -26.53 5.63
CA LYS A 297 14.45 -27.85 5.07
C LYS A 297 14.13 -27.82 3.58
N ASP A 298 14.22 -28.96 2.92
CA ASP A 298 13.84 -29.12 1.53
C ASP A 298 12.40 -28.66 1.25
N LYS A 299 12.19 -27.91 0.16
CA LYS A 299 10.92 -27.34 -0.30
C LYS A 299 10.32 -26.28 0.63
N THR A 300 11.12 -25.63 1.48
CA THR A 300 10.66 -24.45 2.22
C THR A 300 10.30 -23.34 1.24
N ILE A 301 9.13 -22.73 1.44
CA ILE A 301 8.66 -21.55 0.69
C ILE A 301 9.02 -20.31 1.49
N VAL A 302 9.61 -19.32 0.83
CA VAL A 302 10.01 -18.04 1.42
C VAL A 302 9.32 -16.91 0.67
N CYS A 303 8.65 -16.02 1.38
CA CYS A 303 8.02 -14.85 0.81
C CYS A 303 8.00 -13.66 1.78
N ASN A 304 7.81 -12.48 1.22
CA ASN A 304 7.72 -11.22 1.95
C ASN A 304 6.36 -10.55 1.69
N ILE A 305 5.76 -9.99 2.72
CA ILE A 305 4.57 -9.14 2.64
C ILE A 305 4.83 -7.72 3.16
N GLY A 306 6.07 -7.41 3.53
CA GLY A 306 6.54 -6.05 3.80
C GLY A 306 6.69 -5.25 2.51
N HIS A 307 6.67 -3.92 2.60
CA HIS A 307 6.66 -3.03 1.42
C HIS A 307 7.90 -3.20 0.54
N PHE A 308 9.09 -3.34 1.12
CA PHE A 308 10.35 -3.48 0.39
C PHE A 308 10.86 -4.91 0.32
N ASP A 309 11.75 -5.15 -0.64
CA ASP A 309 12.38 -6.43 -0.96
C ASP A 309 13.66 -6.71 -0.15
N ASN A 310 13.95 -5.91 0.87
CA ASN A 310 15.17 -6.00 1.67
C ASN A 310 15.04 -6.84 2.96
N GLU A 311 13.87 -7.38 3.26
CA GLU A 311 13.69 -8.28 4.41
C GLU A 311 14.32 -9.66 4.18
N ILE A 312 14.45 -10.07 2.91
CA ILE A 312 15.05 -11.32 2.48
C ILE A 312 16.34 -11.00 1.72
N ASP A 313 17.47 -11.54 2.16
CA ASP A 313 18.79 -11.31 1.51
C ASP A 313 18.90 -12.03 0.16
N MET A 314 18.16 -11.50 -0.82
CA MET A 314 18.18 -12.01 -2.19
C MET A 314 19.51 -11.76 -2.89
N ALA A 315 20.26 -10.74 -2.46
CA ALA A 315 21.58 -10.44 -3.01
C ALA A 315 22.55 -11.59 -2.73
N TRP A 316 22.62 -12.01 -1.46
CA TRP A 316 23.45 -13.17 -1.08
C TRP A 316 22.99 -14.45 -1.79
N LEU A 317 21.67 -14.71 -1.84
CA LEU A 317 21.13 -15.91 -2.49
C LEU A 317 21.48 -15.97 -3.99
N ASN A 318 21.35 -14.86 -4.69
CA ASN A 318 21.69 -14.75 -6.10
C ASN A 318 23.21 -14.87 -6.34
N GLU A 319 24.03 -14.25 -5.50
CA GLU A 319 25.48 -14.31 -5.63
C GLU A 319 26.01 -15.75 -5.42
N ASN A 320 25.50 -16.47 -4.42
CA ASN A 320 26.05 -17.76 -4.04
C ASN A 320 25.34 -18.94 -4.73
N TYR A 321 24.04 -18.84 -4.97
CA TYR A 321 23.20 -19.93 -5.50
C TYR A 321 22.41 -19.53 -6.76
N GLY A 322 22.62 -18.37 -7.32
CA GLY A 322 21.97 -17.92 -8.57
C GLY A 322 22.17 -18.87 -9.74
N HIS A 323 23.31 -19.59 -9.78
CA HIS A 323 23.57 -20.63 -10.78
C HIS A 323 22.65 -21.83 -10.68
N THR A 324 21.92 -22.01 -9.56
CA THR A 324 20.90 -23.05 -9.34
C THR A 324 19.48 -22.55 -9.56
N LYS A 325 19.30 -21.22 -9.78
CA LYS A 325 17.98 -20.59 -9.96
C LYS A 325 17.25 -21.25 -11.13
N ASN A 326 16.03 -21.68 -10.86
CA ASN A 326 15.11 -22.25 -11.84
C ASN A 326 13.73 -21.63 -11.67
N GLU A 327 13.33 -20.79 -12.62
CA GLU A 327 11.98 -20.23 -12.64
C GLU A 327 10.97 -21.35 -12.95
N ILE A 328 10.11 -21.67 -11.99
CA ILE A 328 9.06 -22.68 -12.12
C ILE A 328 7.89 -22.10 -12.92
N LYS A 329 7.48 -20.91 -12.60
CA LYS A 329 6.52 -20.05 -13.29
C LYS A 329 6.77 -18.60 -12.87
N ALA A 330 6.14 -17.64 -13.55
CA ALA A 330 6.32 -16.22 -13.25
C ALA A 330 6.21 -15.95 -11.74
N GLN A 331 7.20 -15.28 -11.17
CA GLN A 331 7.32 -14.92 -9.75
C GLN A 331 7.45 -16.11 -8.78
N VAL A 332 7.81 -17.29 -9.26
CA VAL A 332 8.06 -18.48 -8.43
C VAL A 332 9.39 -19.11 -8.85
N ASP A 333 10.42 -18.83 -8.07
CA ASP A 333 11.79 -19.29 -8.31
C ASP A 333 12.20 -20.37 -7.33
N LYS A 334 12.91 -21.37 -7.83
CA LYS A 334 13.54 -22.42 -7.03
C LYS A 334 15.05 -22.21 -7.01
N TYR A 335 15.65 -22.26 -5.85
CA TYR A 335 17.10 -22.31 -5.63
C TYR A 335 17.47 -23.61 -4.91
N THR A 336 18.61 -24.20 -5.21
CA THR A 336 19.14 -25.34 -4.47
C THR A 336 20.27 -24.87 -3.57
N VAL A 337 20.02 -24.80 -2.26
CA VAL A 337 20.93 -24.32 -1.23
C VAL A 337 21.40 -25.53 -0.41
N ASP A 338 22.68 -25.83 -0.45
CA ASP A 338 23.32 -26.95 0.26
C ASP A 338 22.56 -28.31 0.15
N GLY A 339 21.97 -28.54 -1.03
CA GLY A 339 21.24 -29.75 -1.34
C GLY A 339 19.72 -29.72 -1.08
N ASN A 340 19.21 -28.67 -0.44
CA ASN A 340 17.78 -28.44 -0.26
C ASN A 340 17.24 -27.45 -1.30
N ASP A 341 16.10 -27.75 -1.88
CA ASP A 341 15.40 -26.81 -2.75
C ASP A 341 14.59 -25.80 -1.93
N ILE A 342 14.84 -24.53 -2.12
CA ILE A 342 14.12 -23.43 -1.50
C ILE A 342 13.29 -22.70 -2.60
N ILE A 343 12.01 -22.44 -2.33
CA ILE A 343 11.10 -21.79 -3.25
C ILE A 343 10.92 -20.35 -2.79
N VAL A 344 11.36 -19.40 -3.60
CA VAL A 344 11.23 -17.96 -3.32
C VAL A 344 10.10 -17.39 -4.17
N LEU A 345 9.18 -16.67 -3.53
CA LEU A 345 8.07 -16.01 -4.21
C LEU A 345 8.37 -14.54 -4.44
N ALA A 346 7.97 -14.02 -5.60
CA ALA A 346 8.09 -12.62 -6.03
C ALA A 346 9.50 -12.03 -5.85
N GLU A 347 10.55 -12.88 -5.94
CA GLU A 347 11.95 -12.47 -5.74
C GLU A 347 12.19 -11.71 -4.41
N GLY A 348 11.46 -12.06 -3.35
CA GLY A 348 11.52 -11.38 -2.05
C GLY A 348 10.74 -10.07 -1.95
N ARG A 349 10.09 -9.63 -3.05
CA ARG A 349 9.22 -8.44 -3.07
C ARG A 349 7.83 -8.75 -2.48
N LEU A 350 6.94 -7.76 -2.49
CA LEU A 350 5.54 -7.89 -2.06
C LEU A 350 4.84 -9.08 -2.73
N VAL A 351 4.66 -10.18 -1.99
CA VAL A 351 4.10 -11.44 -2.52
C VAL A 351 2.66 -11.28 -2.99
N ASN A 352 1.86 -10.48 -2.27
CA ASN A 352 0.44 -10.26 -2.57
C ASN A 352 0.21 -9.53 -3.90
N LEU A 353 1.14 -8.67 -4.33
CA LEU A 353 1.09 -7.98 -5.62
C LEU A 353 1.88 -8.72 -6.70
N GLY A 354 2.98 -9.37 -6.33
CA GLY A 354 3.79 -10.16 -7.27
C GLY A 354 3.09 -11.43 -7.74
N CYS A 355 2.52 -12.19 -6.81
CA CYS A 355 1.90 -13.49 -7.08
C CYS A 355 0.36 -13.47 -7.11
N ALA A 356 -0.28 -12.35 -6.73
CA ALA A 356 -1.73 -12.19 -6.75
C ALA A 356 -2.11 -10.78 -7.23
N THR A 357 -3.23 -10.25 -6.75
CA THR A 357 -3.79 -8.96 -7.19
C THR A 357 -3.85 -7.90 -6.08
N GLY A 358 -3.16 -8.14 -4.96
CA GLY A 358 -3.10 -7.22 -3.82
C GLY A 358 -4.31 -7.34 -2.89
N HIS A 359 -4.59 -6.24 -2.18
CA HIS A 359 -5.70 -6.19 -1.22
C HIS A 359 -7.06 -6.09 -1.88
N PRO A 360 -8.13 -6.64 -1.25
CA PRO A 360 -9.48 -6.61 -1.79
C PRO A 360 -10.07 -5.18 -1.80
N SER A 361 -11.02 -4.97 -2.71
CA SER A 361 -11.60 -3.64 -3.00
C SER A 361 -12.19 -2.96 -1.78
N PHE A 362 -12.90 -3.68 -0.90
CA PHE A 362 -13.50 -3.09 0.30
C PHE A 362 -12.45 -2.51 1.27
N VAL A 363 -11.33 -3.22 1.45
CA VAL A 363 -10.22 -2.74 2.29
C VAL A 363 -9.56 -1.51 1.66
N MET A 364 -9.29 -1.55 0.35
CA MET A 364 -8.70 -0.41 -0.36
C MET A 364 -9.65 0.79 -0.42
N SER A 365 -10.97 0.57 -0.36
CA SER A 365 -11.91 1.67 -0.20
C SER A 365 -11.67 2.47 1.09
N ASN A 366 -11.31 1.82 2.21
CA ASN A 366 -10.95 2.54 3.44
C ASN A 366 -9.69 3.40 3.23
N SER A 367 -8.62 2.84 2.71
CA SER A 367 -7.36 3.55 2.46
C SER A 367 -7.55 4.71 1.50
N PHE A 368 -8.22 4.47 0.38
CA PHE A 368 -8.38 5.47 -0.67
C PHE A 368 -9.40 6.56 -0.31
N THR A 369 -10.40 6.25 0.52
CA THR A 369 -11.27 7.29 1.08
C THR A 369 -10.47 8.24 1.99
N ASN A 370 -9.53 7.71 2.79
CA ASN A 370 -8.57 8.53 3.54
C ASN A 370 -7.75 9.43 2.60
N GLN A 371 -7.23 8.88 1.49
CA GLN A 371 -6.45 9.64 0.52
C GLN A 371 -7.25 10.79 -0.09
N VAL A 372 -8.47 10.52 -0.55
CA VAL A 372 -9.34 11.56 -1.13
C VAL A 372 -9.62 12.67 -0.11
N LEU A 373 -9.96 12.30 1.14
CA LEU A 373 -10.23 13.29 2.19
C LEU A 373 -8.96 14.07 2.56
N ALA A 374 -7.79 13.45 2.58
CA ALA A 374 -6.51 14.12 2.81
C ALA A 374 -6.19 15.14 1.69
N GLN A 375 -6.43 14.77 0.44
CA GLN A 375 -6.25 15.67 -0.71
C GLN A 375 -7.23 16.87 -0.65
N ILE A 376 -8.50 16.62 -0.31
CA ILE A 376 -9.50 17.68 -0.12
C ILE A 376 -9.09 18.62 1.01
N GLU A 377 -8.66 18.07 2.15
CA GLU A 377 -8.25 18.84 3.33
C GLU A 377 -7.05 19.74 3.03
N LEU A 378 -5.99 19.20 2.45
CA LEU A 378 -4.81 19.97 2.08
C LEU A 378 -5.07 21.02 1.00
N TRP A 379 -5.93 20.71 0.02
CA TRP A 379 -6.24 21.62 -1.07
C TRP A 379 -7.06 22.83 -0.61
N ASN A 380 -8.08 22.60 0.23
CA ASN A 380 -9.01 23.65 0.64
C ASN A 380 -8.58 24.42 1.89
N ASN A 381 -7.77 23.79 2.76
CA ASN A 381 -7.36 24.33 4.06
C ASN A 381 -5.85 24.53 4.19
N LYS A 382 -5.13 24.72 3.10
CA LYS A 382 -3.66 24.87 3.06
C LYS A 382 -3.11 25.79 4.16
N GLU A 383 -3.76 26.93 4.39
CA GLU A 383 -3.33 27.94 5.35
C GLU A 383 -3.37 27.47 6.82
N ALA A 384 -4.07 26.37 7.08
CA ALA A 384 -4.13 25.75 8.43
C ALA A 384 -2.93 24.85 8.72
N TYR A 385 -2.11 24.54 7.71
CA TYR A 385 -1.02 23.58 7.80
C TYR A 385 0.35 24.21 7.56
N GLU A 386 1.25 24.04 8.51
CA GLU A 386 2.67 24.34 8.35
C GLU A 386 3.36 23.21 7.57
N ASN A 387 4.62 23.41 7.14
CA ASN A 387 5.43 22.39 6.50
C ASN A 387 5.86 21.29 7.50
N LYS A 388 4.91 20.46 7.90
CA LYS A 388 5.05 19.37 8.87
C LYS A 388 4.26 18.15 8.42
N VAL A 389 4.54 17.01 9.05
CA VAL A 389 3.75 15.80 8.89
C VAL A 389 2.60 15.81 9.90
N TYR A 390 1.39 15.63 9.39
CA TYR A 390 0.15 15.61 10.17
C TYR A 390 -0.56 14.26 10.02
N MET A 391 -1.38 13.94 11.01
CA MET A 391 -2.37 12.87 10.89
C MET A 391 -3.65 13.41 10.24
N LEU A 392 -4.40 12.55 9.56
CA LEU A 392 -5.73 12.93 9.11
C LEU A 392 -6.60 13.30 10.33
N PRO A 393 -7.31 14.45 10.33
CA PRO A 393 -8.17 14.85 11.45
C PRO A 393 -9.15 13.74 11.86
N LYS A 394 -9.33 13.54 13.17
CA LYS A 394 -10.10 12.40 13.72
C LYS A 394 -11.53 12.32 13.19
N HIS A 395 -12.18 13.44 12.98
CA HIS A 395 -13.54 13.48 12.43
C HIS A 395 -13.60 12.97 10.97
N LEU A 396 -12.52 13.14 10.19
CA LEU A 396 -12.42 12.59 8.83
C LEU A 396 -12.12 11.09 8.87
N ASP A 397 -11.26 10.62 9.78
CA ASP A 397 -11.00 9.20 10.01
C ASP A 397 -12.30 8.45 10.41
N GLU A 398 -13.11 9.04 11.30
CA GLU A 398 -14.45 8.51 11.64
C GLU A 398 -15.44 8.58 10.46
N LYS A 399 -15.34 9.62 9.61
CA LYS A 399 -16.16 9.72 8.39
C LYS A 399 -15.86 8.56 7.45
N VAL A 400 -14.59 8.21 7.25
CA VAL A 400 -14.20 7.04 6.46
C VAL A 400 -14.93 5.80 6.96
N ALA A 401 -14.85 5.50 8.26
CA ALA A 401 -15.54 4.34 8.82
C ALA A 401 -17.05 4.39 8.54
N LYS A 402 -17.71 5.51 8.81
CA LYS A 402 -19.17 5.67 8.62
C LYS A 402 -19.60 5.38 7.19
N LEU A 403 -18.85 5.82 6.18
CA LEU A 403 -19.17 5.59 4.76
C LEU A 403 -19.14 4.11 4.34
N HIS A 404 -18.56 3.23 5.17
CA HIS A 404 -18.45 1.80 4.88
C HIS A 404 -19.48 0.94 5.63
N LEU A 405 -20.10 1.48 6.69
CA LEU A 405 -20.93 0.68 7.61
C LEU A 405 -22.20 0.16 6.95
N GLU A 406 -22.89 0.99 6.15
CA GLU A 406 -24.15 0.64 5.49
C GLU A 406 -23.96 -0.58 4.56
N LYS A 407 -22.85 -0.62 3.80
CA LYS A 407 -22.54 -1.70 2.85
C LYS A 407 -22.48 -3.07 3.52
N ILE A 408 -22.05 -3.11 4.78
CA ILE A 408 -21.92 -4.36 5.56
C ILE A 408 -23.05 -4.55 6.58
N GLY A 409 -24.11 -3.75 6.49
CA GLY A 409 -25.31 -3.89 7.30
C GLY A 409 -25.10 -3.56 8.79
N VAL A 410 -24.17 -2.66 9.11
CA VAL A 410 -23.91 -2.24 10.50
C VAL A 410 -24.86 -1.11 10.90
N GLU A 411 -25.54 -1.30 12.01
CA GLU A 411 -26.35 -0.29 12.67
C GLU A 411 -25.66 0.23 13.93
N LEU A 412 -25.35 1.53 13.97
CA LEU A 412 -24.69 2.14 15.14
C LEU A 412 -25.70 2.46 16.23
N THR A 413 -25.33 2.20 17.48
CA THR A 413 -26.05 2.73 18.63
C THR A 413 -25.83 4.24 18.74
N GLU A 414 -26.91 4.99 18.94
CA GLU A 414 -26.84 6.43 19.12
C GLU A 414 -26.69 6.81 20.60
N LEU A 415 -25.78 7.77 20.88
CA LEU A 415 -25.63 8.32 22.20
C LEU A 415 -26.77 9.31 22.52
N ARG A 416 -27.38 9.19 23.70
CA ARG A 416 -28.17 10.26 24.25
C ARG A 416 -27.31 11.39 24.78
N LYS A 417 -27.85 12.59 24.89
CA LYS A 417 -27.10 13.78 25.35
C LYS A 417 -26.50 13.59 26.75
N ASP A 418 -27.23 12.95 27.66
CA ASP A 418 -26.76 12.64 29.01
C ASP A 418 -25.57 11.66 28.99
N GLN A 419 -25.58 10.65 28.11
CA GLN A 419 -24.50 9.70 27.95
C GLN A 419 -23.25 10.37 27.34
N ALA A 420 -23.43 11.17 26.30
CA ALA A 420 -22.33 11.93 25.69
C ALA A 420 -21.65 12.87 26.70
N SER A 421 -22.46 13.59 27.49
CA SER A 421 -21.97 14.47 28.56
C SER A 421 -21.21 13.67 29.65
N TYR A 422 -21.70 12.50 30.02
CA TYR A 422 -21.06 11.64 31.03
C TYR A 422 -19.65 11.20 30.65
N ILE A 423 -19.46 10.84 29.40
CA ILE A 423 -18.14 10.39 28.89
C ILE A 423 -17.31 11.51 28.26
N GLY A 424 -17.80 12.74 28.26
CA GLY A 424 -17.07 13.91 27.79
C GLY A 424 -16.82 13.99 26.27
N VAL A 425 -17.75 13.46 25.46
CA VAL A 425 -17.66 13.51 23.99
C VAL A 425 -18.86 14.26 23.40
N GLN A 426 -18.78 14.62 22.13
CA GLN A 426 -19.93 15.12 21.37
C GLN A 426 -20.90 13.98 21.03
N GLN A 427 -22.20 14.25 20.94
CA GLN A 427 -23.23 13.24 20.69
C GLN A 427 -23.01 12.47 19.38
N HIS A 428 -22.46 13.12 18.36
CA HIS A 428 -22.23 12.57 17.02
C HIS A 428 -20.75 12.33 16.67
N GLY A 429 -19.85 12.37 17.68
CA GLY A 429 -18.41 12.20 17.52
C GLY A 429 -17.65 13.53 17.29
N PRO A 430 -16.35 13.50 17.24
CA PRO A 430 -15.49 12.31 17.43
C PRO A 430 -15.66 11.65 18.81
N PHE A 431 -15.68 10.31 18.81
CA PHE A 431 -15.91 9.52 20.04
C PHE A 431 -14.61 9.26 20.82
N LYS A 432 -13.45 9.52 20.21
CA LYS A 432 -12.12 9.34 20.81
C LYS A 432 -11.28 10.58 20.57
N PRO A 433 -10.34 10.89 21.48
CA PRO A 433 -9.39 12.00 21.28
C PRO A 433 -8.43 11.72 20.11
N GLU A 434 -7.81 12.78 19.58
CA GLU A 434 -6.90 12.73 18.41
C GLU A 434 -5.77 11.70 18.55
N TYR A 435 -5.24 11.54 19.76
CA TYR A 435 -4.11 10.61 20.03
C TYR A 435 -4.52 9.13 20.16
N TYR A 436 -5.81 8.81 20.19
CA TYR A 436 -6.26 7.43 20.39
C TYR A 436 -6.07 6.57 19.13
N ARG A 437 -5.52 5.37 19.28
CA ARG A 437 -5.11 4.48 18.16
C ARG A 437 -5.71 3.07 18.24
N TYR A 438 -6.86 2.87 18.82
CA TYR A 438 -7.64 1.60 18.87
C TYR A 438 -6.84 0.31 19.07
#